data_dab8de2ee875323ed70058081bbfcf28
#
_entry.id   dab8de2ee875323ed70058081bbfcf28
#
_cell.length_a   1.000
_cell.length_b   1.000
_cell.length_c   1.000
_cell.angle_alpha   90.00
_cell.angle_beta   90.00
_cell.angle_gamma   90.00
#
_symmetry.space_group_name_H-M   'P 1'
#
loop_
_entity.id
_entity.type
_entity.pdbx_description
1 polymer ?
#
loop_
_entity_poly.entity_id
_entity_poly.type
_entity_poly.pdbx_seq_one_letter_code
_entity_poly.pdbx_strand_id
1 'polypeptide(L)'
;MKKFKIKTRPSEEIMMAINGELDDKLISENMKKMLEEAYKIFTHDLNGKLTVCTPCCVSEENVEKLIKTPVRELSRELMWEYLDAVNLDETGLEIKHFLPKILEFVVKHAEIRLDTSLILDKCHFEKKIWNNEELDFMYRFSKEFMLEVLKTEPKTERIENFSVYMTMFNLGGMKTE
;
A
#
# COMPACT_ATOMS: atom_id res chain seq x y z
N MET A 1 -10.63 33.62 10.19
CA MET A 1 -10.72 32.43 9.34
C MET A 1 -9.33 31.81 9.19
N LYS A 2 -9.07 30.65 9.82
CA LYS A 2 -7.82 29.92 9.61
C LYS A 2 -7.90 29.26 8.23
N LYS A 3 -7.03 29.68 7.31
CA LYS A 3 -6.88 29.00 6.01
C LYS A 3 -6.37 27.58 6.28
N PHE A 4 -7.20 26.59 6.01
CA PHE A 4 -6.75 25.21 5.92
C PHE A 4 -5.72 25.14 4.79
N LYS A 5 -4.45 24.89 5.12
CA LYS A 5 -3.48 24.48 4.11
C LYS A 5 -3.83 23.07 3.71
N ILE A 6 -4.30 22.90 2.49
CA ILE A 6 -4.37 21.57 1.85
C ILE A 6 -2.94 21.04 1.82
N LYS A 7 -2.67 19.89 2.42
CA LYS A 7 -1.41 19.20 2.27
C LYS A 7 -1.27 18.85 0.79
N THR A 8 -0.43 19.58 0.10
CA THR A 8 -0.08 19.26 -1.30
C THR A 8 0.89 18.07 -1.29
N ARG A 9 0.87 17.28 -2.37
CA ARG A 9 1.82 16.21 -2.64
C ARG A 9 3.26 16.68 -2.32
N PRO A 10 4.08 15.88 -1.65
CA PRO A 10 5.48 16.23 -1.38
C PRO A 10 6.22 16.52 -2.68
N SER A 11 7.17 17.47 -2.66
CA SER A 11 8.02 17.71 -3.83
C SER A 11 8.86 16.46 -4.16
N GLU A 12 9.27 16.31 -5.43
CA GLU A 12 10.13 15.20 -5.88
C GLU A 12 11.41 15.06 -5.04
N GLU A 13 11.99 16.18 -4.61
CA GLU A 13 13.19 16.19 -3.76
C GLU A 13 12.91 15.60 -2.36
N ILE A 14 11.75 15.93 -1.76
CA ILE A 14 11.34 15.36 -0.49
C ILE A 14 11.05 13.86 -0.66
N MET A 15 10.41 13.47 -1.77
CA MET A 15 10.14 12.08 -2.09
C MET A 15 11.42 11.26 -2.30
N MET A 16 12.43 11.82 -2.96
CA MET A 16 13.75 11.19 -3.14
C MET A 16 14.49 11.02 -1.82
N ALA A 17 14.49 12.04 -0.96
CA ALA A 17 15.11 11.97 0.36
C ALA A 17 14.47 10.90 1.26
N ILE A 18 13.14 10.78 1.22
CA ILE A 18 12.41 9.78 1.99
C ILE A 18 12.65 8.36 1.42
N ASN A 19 12.71 8.19 0.09
CA ASN A 19 13.00 6.88 -0.53
C ASN A 19 14.41 6.36 -0.20
N GLY A 20 15.40 7.24 -0.01
CA GLY A 20 16.76 6.84 0.40
C GLY A 20 16.89 6.42 1.87
N GLU A 21 15.91 6.73 2.70
CA GLU A 21 15.95 6.50 4.14
C GLU A 21 15.17 5.28 4.62
N LEU A 22 14.50 4.56 3.72
CA LEU A 22 13.77 3.33 4.03
C LEU A 22 14.75 2.17 4.22
N ASP A 23 15.35 2.11 5.40
CA ASP A 23 16.35 1.11 5.74
C ASP A 23 15.68 -0.27 5.92
N ASP A 24 16.04 -1.23 5.05
CA ASP A 24 15.64 -2.64 5.16
C ASP A 24 16.03 -3.27 6.50
N LYS A 25 16.94 -2.62 7.27
CA LYS A 25 17.32 -3.03 8.62
C LYS A 25 16.20 -2.92 9.65
N LEU A 26 15.15 -2.13 9.36
CA LEU A 26 13.98 -2.00 10.25
C LEU A 26 12.99 -3.14 10.07
N ILE A 27 13.10 -3.92 8.99
CA ILE A 27 12.17 -5.01 8.69
C ILE A 27 12.67 -6.30 9.34
N SER A 28 11.82 -6.90 10.19
CA SER A 28 12.13 -8.21 10.77
C SER A 28 12.23 -9.30 9.70
N GLU A 29 13.02 -10.35 9.97
CA GLU A 29 13.14 -11.49 9.06
C GLU A 29 11.79 -12.21 8.82
N ASN A 30 10.88 -12.14 9.80
CA ASN A 30 9.55 -12.70 9.65
C ASN A 30 8.71 -11.89 8.65
N MET A 31 8.71 -10.57 8.77
CA MET A 31 8.02 -9.70 7.79
C MET A 31 8.62 -9.83 6.39
N LYS A 32 9.94 -9.96 6.24
CA LYS A 32 10.56 -10.23 4.92
C LYS A 32 10.03 -11.52 4.29
N LYS A 33 9.93 -12.61 5.07
CA LYS A 33 9.34 -13.86 4.58
C LYS A 33 7.88 -13.71 4.18
N MET A 34 7.10 -12.95 4.95
CA MET A 34 5.71 -12.68 4.59
C MET A 34 5.60 -11.83 3.32
N LEU A 35 6.47 -10.86 3.10
CA LEU A 35 6.50 -10.11 1.85
C LEU A 35 6.81 -11.02 0.64
N GLU A 36 7.78 -11.94 0.78
CA GLU A 36 8.05 -12.92 -0.28
C GLU A 36 6.87 -13.86 -0.54
N GLU A 37 6.11 -14.23 0.49
CA GLU A 37 4.86 -14.98 0.35
C GLU A 37 3.79 -14.15 -0.37
N ALA A 38 3.63 -12.87 -0.03
CA ALA A 38 2.70 -11.97 -0.70
C ALA A 38 2.96 -11.89 -2.21
N TYR A 39 4.21 -11.73 -2.61
CA TYR A 39 4.58 -11.70 -4.03
C TYR A 39 4.30 -13.01 -4.78
N LYS A 40 4.17 -14.14 -4.09
CA LYS A 40 3.79 -15.42 -4.69
C LYS A 40 2.27 -15.59 -4.79
N ILE A 41 1.55 -15.23 -3.73
CA ILE A 41 0.09 -15.38 -3.64
C ILE A 41 -0.62 -14.41 -4.60
N PHE A 42 -0.19 -13.14 -4.62
CA PHE A 42 -0.83 -12.09 -5.41
C PHE A 42 -0.17 -11.90 -6.80
N THR A 43 0.15 -13.00 -7.46
CA THR A 43 0.70 -12.99 -8.82
C THR A 43 -0.45 -12.89 -9.84
N HIS A 44 -0.91 -11.68 -10.09
CA HIS A 44 -1.97 -11.40 -11.09
C HIS A 44 -1.40 -10.58 -12.24
N ASP A 45 -1.83 -10.89 -13.47
CA ASP A 45 -1.46 -10.13 -14.65
C ASP A 45 -2.52 -9.05 -14.95
N LEU A 46 -2.08 -7.83 -15.17
CA LEU A 46 -2.95 -6.72 -15.61
C LEU A 46 -3.44 -6.87 -17.05
N ASN A 47 -2.92 -7.84 -17.81
CA ASN A 47 -3.23 -8.03 -19.24
C ASN A 47 -3.05 -6.74 -20.07
N GLY A 48 -2.09 -5.90 -19.68
CA GLY A 48 -1.77 -4.64 -20.33
C GLY A 48 -2.81 -3.53 -20.16
N LYS A 49 -3.71 -3.64 -19.18
CA LYS A 49 -4.77 -2.65 -18.93
C LYS A 49 -4.78 -2.21 -17.48
N LEU A 50 -5.09 -0.92 -17.28
CA LEU A 50 -5.32 -0.32 -15.98
C LEU A 50 -6.54 0.62 -16.10
N THR A 51 -7.49 0.52 -15.18
CA THR A 51 -8.78 1.25 -15.22
C THR A 51 -8.80 2.42 -14.23
N VAL A 52 -7.72 3.18 -14.18
CA VAL A 52 -7.62 4.40 -13.36
C VAL A 52 -8.05 5.64 -14.14
N CYS A 53 -8.50 6.66 -13.42
CA CYS A 53 -8.84 7.95 -14.01
C CYS A 53 -7.58 8.63 -14.58
N THR A 54 -7.45 8.69 -15.91
CA THR A 54 -6.34 9.35 -16.59
C THR A 54 -6.48 10.87 -16.75
N PRO A 55 -7.68 11.44 -16.95
CA PRO A 55 -7.79 12.89 -17.19
C PRO A 55 -7.34 13.78 -16.02
N CYS A 56 -7.38 13.30 -14.79
CA CYS A 56 -7.11 14.14 -13.62
C CYS A 56 -6.21 13.50 -12.54
N CYS A 57 -5.98 12.19 -12.59
CA CYS A 57 -5.34 11.48 -11.47
C CYS A 57 -3.96 10.91 -11.83
N VAL A 58 -3.87 10.15 -12.93
CA VAL A 58 -2.63 9.50 -13.38
C VAL A 58 -2.39 9.87 -14.84
N SER A 59 -1.19 10.33 -15.17
CA SER A 59 -0.83 10.62 -16.57
C SER A 59 -0.77 9.33 -17.40
N GLU A 60 -1.02 9.42 -18.72
CA GLU A 60 -0.90 8.26 -19.62
C GLU A 60 0.50 7.64 -19.55
N GLU A 61 1.56 8.45 -19.43
CA GLU A 61 2.93 7.99 -19.25
C GLU A 61 3.10 7.15 -17.97
N ASN A 62 2.49 7.59 -16.86
CA ASN A 62 2.58 6.86 -15.59
C ASN A 62 1.70 5.61 -15.57
N VAL A 63 0.56 5.61 -16.28
CA VAL A 63 -0.22 4.38 -16.53
C VAL A 63 0.62 3.35 -17.28
N GLU A 64 1.35 3.79 -18.31
CA GLU A 64 2.23 2.90 -19.08
C GLU A 64 3.37 2.34 -18.20
N LYS A 65 3.97 3.17 -17.34
CA LYS A 65 4.98 2.73 -16.35
C LYS A 65 4.41 1.74 -15.34
N LEU A 66 3.22 2.00 -14.79
CA LEU A 66 2.53 1.09 -13.87
C LEU A 66 2.29 -0.30 -14.48
N ILE A 67 1.96 -0.36 -15.77
CA ILE A 67 1.72 -1.62 -16.50
C ILE A 67 3.03 -2.34 -16.83
N LYS A 68 4.06 -1.63 -17.27
CA LYS A 68 5.30 -2.22 -17.83
C LYS A 68 6.37 -2.52 -16.80
N THR A 69 6.36 -1.80 -15.67
CA THR A 69 7.37 -1.98 -14.63
C THR A 69 7.05 -3.21 -13.79
N PRO A 70 8.00 -4.13 -13.57
CA PRO A 70 7.80 -5.23 -12.63
C PRO A 70 7.32 -4.71 -11.26
N VAL A 71 6.33 -5.36 -10.66
CA VAL A 71 5.69 -4.90 -9.42
C VAL A 71 6.72 -4.59 -8.31
N ARG A 72 7.77 -5.41 -8.19
CA ARG A 72 8.84 -5.19 -7.20
C ARG A 72 9.62 -3.90 -7.41
N GLU A 73 9.69 -3.41 -8.64
CA GLU A 73 10.48 -2.24 -9.04
C GLU A 73 9.65 -0.95 -9.08
N LEU A 74 8.34 -1.03 -8.81
CA LEU A 74 7.48 0.14 -8.79
C LEU A 74 7.93 1.13 -7.73
N SER A 75 8.04 2.39 -8.16
CA SER A 75 8.43 3.47 -7.27
C SER A 75 7.29 3.87 -6.34
N ARG A 76 7.66 4.54 -5.27
CA ARG A 76 6.73 5.10 -4.30
C ARG A 76 5.78 6.12 -4.95
N GLU A 77 6.29 6.96 -5.85
CA GLU A 77 5.52 7.98 -6.57
C GLU A 77 4.43 7.34 -7.43
N LEU A 78 4.77 6.28 -8.19
CA LEU A 78 3.80 5.57 -9.00
C LEU A 78 2.73 4.90 -8.14
N MET A 79 3.11 4.31 -7.01
CA MET A 79 2.14 3.73 -6.07
C MET A 79 1.26 4.78 -5.41
N TRP A 80 1.82 5.96 -5.10
CA TRP A 80 1.04 7.10 -4.61
C TRP A 80 -0.03 7.52 -5.62
N GLU A 81 0.36 7.71 -6.89
CA GLU A 81 -0.58 8.10 -7.95
C GLU A 81 -1.70 7.05 -8.13
N TYR A 82 -1.33 5.77 -8.15
CA TYR A 82 -2.31 4.68 -8.25
C TYR A 82 -3.29 4.69 -7.07
N LEU A 83 -2.80 4.84 -5.85
CA LEU A 83 -3.64 4.83 -4.66
C LEU A 83 -4.54 6.05 -4.55
N ASP A 84 -4.10 7.22 -4.99
CA ASP A 84 -4.91 8.45 -4.98
C ASP A 84 -5.89 8.52 -6.17
N ALA A 85 -5.65 7.77 -7.25
CA ALA A 85 -6.53 7.76 -8.41
C ALA A 85 -7.88 7.15 -8.10
N VAL A 86 -8.92 7.62 -8.80
CA VAL A 86 -10.20 6.90 -8.84
C VAL A 86 -9.99 5.61 -9.62
N ASN A 87 -10.22 4.48 -8.98
CA ASN A 87 -10.14 3.17 -9.59
C ASN A 87 -11.54 2.70 -9.98
N LEU A 88 -11.68 2.24 -11.22
CA LEU A 88 -12.93 1.74 -11.79
C LEU A 88 -12.90 0.22 -11.99
N ASP A 89 -11.87 -0.47 -11.49
CA ASP A 89 -11.75 -1.92 -11.57
C ASP A 89 -12.73 -2.61 -10.62
N GLU A 90 -13.83 -3.14 -11.18
CA GLU A 90 -14.80 -3.95 -10.43
C GLU A 90 -14.33 -5.38 -10.18
N THR A 91 -13.28 -5.83 -10.90
CA THR A 91 -12.77 -7.21 -10.78
C THR A 91 -11.83 -7.40 -9.58
N GLY A 92 -11.23 -6.33 -9.11
CA GLY A 92 -10.21 -6.35 -8.07
C GLY A 92 -8.85 -6.89 -8.52
N LEU A 93 -8.65 -7.15 -9.80
CA LEU A 93 -7.37 -7.68 -10.32
C LEU A 93 -6.23 -6.66 -10.17
N GLU A 94 -6.53 -5.37 -10.37
CA GLU A 94 -5.53 -4.31 -10.27
C GLU A 94 -5.00 -4.18 -8.84
N ILE A 95 -5.90 -4.10 -7.85
CA ILE A 95 -5.47 -3.98 -6.45
C ILE A 95 -4.73 -5.24 -5.99
N LYS A 96 -5.13 -6.44 -6.43
CA LYS A 96 -4.41 -7.68 -6.15
C LYS A 96 -3.00 -7.65 -6.74
N HIS A 97 -2.85 -7.19 -7.99
CA HIS A 97 -1.55 -7.08 -8.65
C HIS A 97 -0.58 -6.18 -7.87
N PHE A 98 -1.05 -5.04 -7.38
CA PHE A 98 -0.21 -4.07 -6.68
C PHE A 98 -0.07 -4.35 -5.17
N LEU A 99 -0.93 -5.19 -4.59
CA LEU A 99 -0.98 -5.41 -3.15
C LEU A 99 0.37 -5.81 -2.53
N PRO A 100 1.18 -6.71 -3.10
CA PRO A 100 2.49 -7.05 -2.53
C PRO A 100 3.40 -5.83 -2.35
N LYS A 101 3.39 -4.92 -3.34
CA LYS A 101 4.20 -3.69 -3.28
C LYS A 101 3.65 -2.68 -2.27
N ILE A 102 2.32 -2.59 -2.17
CA ILE A 102 1.65 -1.78 -1.15
C ILE A 102 2.04 -2.27 0.25
N LEU A 103 1.97 -3.59 0.48
CA LEU A 103 2.35 -4.20 1.76
C LEU A 103 3.84 -4.00 2.08
N GLU A 104 4.72 -4.04 1.07
CA GLU A 104 6.14 -3.72 1.24
C GLU A 104 6.32 -2.29 1.77
N PHE A 105 5.63 -1.31 1.19
CA PHE A 105 5.68 0.07 1.66
C PHE A 105 5.05 0.23 3.05
N VAL A 106 3.97 -0.48 3.37
CA VAL A 106 3.37 -0.49 4.71
C VAL A 106 4.38 -1.01 5.75
N VAL A 107 5.06 -2.11 5.48
CA VAL A 107 6.08 -2.69 6.37
C VAL A 107 7.28 -1.75 6.53
N LYS A 108 7.63 -1.01 5.50
CA LYS A 108 8.69 0.03 5.53
C LYS A 108 8.22 1.33 6.17
N HIS A 109 6.97 1.42 6.63
CA HIS A 109 6.35 2.64 7.16
C HIS A 109 6.47 3.84 6.21
N ALA A 110 6.40 3.57 4.89
CA ALA A 110 6.52 4.58 3.85
C ALA A 110 5.20 5.32 3.64
N GLU A 111 5.29 6.63 3.49
CA GLU A 111 4.12 7.43 3.11
C GLU A 111 3.82 7.21 1.61
N ILE A 112 2.86 6.38 1.29
CA ILE A 112 2.36 6.14 -0.08
C ILE A 112 0.95 6.71 -0.29
N ARG A 113 0.43 7.42 0.70
CA ARG A 113 -0.82 8.14 0.67
C ARG A 113 -0.81 9.26 1.71
N LEU A 114 -1.66 10.30 1.53
CA LEU A 114 -1.78 11.41 2.49
C LEU A 114 -2.16 10.98 3.91
N ASP A 115 -2.95 9.91 4.01
CA ASP A 115 -3.38 9.33 5.28
C ASP A 115 -3.11 7.83 5.25
N THR A 116 -2.25 7.37 6.15
CA THR A 116 -1.87 5.97 6.29
C THR A 116 -3.10 5.06 6.49
N SER A 117 -4.13 5.55 7.17
CA SER A 117 -5.34 4.76 7.39
C SER A 117 -6.12 4.44 6.10
N LEU A 118 -5.86 5.15 5.01
CA LEU A 118 -6.53 4.95 3.72
C LEU A 118 -5.73 4.07 2.74
N ILE A 119 -4.55 3.56 3.12
CA ILE A 119 -3.69 2.81 2.18
C ILE A 119 -4.39 1.57 1.62
N LEU A 120 -5.16 0.86 2.43
CA LEU A 120 -5.86 -0.38 2.04
C LEU A 120 -7.34 -0.19 1.71
N ASP A 121 -7.88 1.03 1.68
CA ASP A 121 -9.31 1.29 1.47
C ASP A 121 -9.86 0.72 0.16
N LYS A 122 -9.01 0.61 -0.89
CA LYS A 122 -9.38 0.02 -2.18
C LYS A 122 -9.46 -1.51 -2.18
N CYS A 123 -8.94 -2.17 -1.15
CA CYS A 123 -8.89 -3.63 -1.11
C CYS A 123 -10.27 -4.25 -0.96
N HIS A 124 -11.14 -3.68 -0.11
CA HIS A 124 -12.46 -4.24 0.13
C HIS A 124 -12.43 -5.74 0.42
N PHE A 125 -11.64 -6.15 1.43
CA PHE A 125 -11.46 -7.57 1.78
C PHE A 125 -12.76 -8.29 2.13
N GLU A 126 -13.84 -7.58 2.39
CA GLU A 126 -15.19 -8.13 2.61
C GLU A 126 -15.86 -8.59 1.30
N LYS A 127 -15.35 -8.20 0.13
CA LYS A 127 -15.93 -8.59 -1.16
C LYS A 127 -15.51 -9.99 -1.59
N LYS A 128 -16.36 -10.66 -2.36
CA LYS A 128 -16.13 -12.02 -2.89
C LYS A 128 -15.03 -12.12 -3.97
N ILE A 129 -14.34 -11.04 -4.27
CA ILE A 129 -13.22 -11.06 -5.22
C ILE A 129 -11.98 -11.76 -4.66
N TRP A 130 -11.87 -11.87 -3.33
CA TRP A 130 -10.76 -12.50 -2.63
C TRP A 130 -11.04 -13.98 -2.41
N ASN A 131 -10.06 -14.85 -2.69
CA ASN A 131 -10.15 -16.26 -2.35
C ASN A 131 -9.70 -16.52 -0.90
N ASN A 132 -9.92 -17.75 -0.42
CA ASN A 132 -9.60 -18.10 0.97
C ASN A 132 -8.11 -18.01 1.29
N GLU A 133 -7.22 -18.35 0.35
CA GLU A 133 -5.77 -18.28 0.54
C GLU A 133 -5.30 -16.84 0.69
N GLU A 134 -5.81 -15.94 -0.16
CA GLU A 134 -5.52 -14.51 -0.12
C GLU A 134 -5.99 -13.87 1.20
N LEU A 135 -7.20 -14.23 1.66
CA LEU A 135 -7.74 -13.73 2.92
C LEU A 135 -6.97 -14.28 4.12
N ASP A 136 -6.67 -15.58 4.16
CA ASP A 136 -5.89 -16.19 5.23
C ASP A 136 -4.50 -15.53 5.33
N PHE A 137 -3.86 -15.33 4.19
CA PHE A 137 -2.59 -14.58 4.16
C PHE A 137 -2.75 -13.19 4.76
N MET A 138 -3.76 -12.42 4.37
CA MET A 138 -3.97 -11.05 4.88
C MET A 138 -4.24 -11.04 6.39
N TYR A 139 -4.97 -12.01 6.94
CA TYR A 139 -5.17 -12.15 8.39
C TYR A 139 -3.85 -12.44 9.12
N ARG A 140 -3.03 -13.35 8.61
CA ARG A 140 -1.71 -13.64 9.19
C ARG A 140 -0.79 -12.43 9.09
N PHE A 141 -0.77 -11.76 7.94
CA PHE A 141 0.03 -10.56 7.73
C PHE A 141 -0.37 -9.43 8.68
N SER A 142 -1.66 -9.10 8.77
CA SER A 142 -2.13 -8.03 9.64
C SER A 142 -1.78 -8.28 11.10
N LYS A 143 -1.97 -9.51 11.58
CA LYS A 143 -1.63 -9.90 12.95
C LYS A 143 -0.14 -9.74 13.23
N GLU A 144 0.71 -10.25 12.35
CA GLU A 144 2.17 -10.18 12.53
C GLU A 144 2.66 -8.73 12.46
N PHE A 145 2.19 -7.97 11.46
CA PHE A 145 2.53 -6.56 11.32
C PHE A 145 2.11 -5.75 12.56
N MET A 146 0.91 -5.95 13.08
CA MET A 146 0.44 -5.27 14.28
C MET A 146 1.27 -5.61 15.52
N LEU A 147 1.74 -6.87 15.64
CA LEU A 147 2.66 -7.27 16.70
C LEU A 147 4.04 -6.59 16.56
N GLU A 148 4.53 -6.40 15.34
CA GLU A 148 5.78 -5.64 15.09
C GLU A 148 5.60 -4.16 15.48
N VAL A 149 4.49 -3.52 15.08
CA VAL A 149 4.19 -2.14 15.46
C VAL A 149 4.18 -1.97 16.97
N LEU A 150 3.51 -2.84 17.71
CA LEU A 150 3.47 -2.79 19.18
C LEU A 150 4.86 -2.90 19.83
N LYS A 151 5.78 -3.65 19.22
CA LYS A 151 7.16 -3.78 19.73
C LYS A 151 8.01 -2.54 19.45
N THR A 152 7.69 -1.79 18.41
CA THR A 152 8.53 -0.70 17.89
C THR A 152 7.98 0.69 18.15
N GLU A 153 6.67 0.85 18.35
CA GLU A 153 5.95 2.11 18.52
C GLU A 153 6.61 3.12 19.51
N PRO A 154 7.16 2.72 20.65
CA PRO A 154 7.81 3.66 21.55
C PRO A 154 9.17 4.18 21.10
N LYS A 155 9.71 3.69 19.99
CA LYS A 155 11.14 3.86 19.67
C LYS A 155 11.44 4.76 18.47
N THR A 156 10.45 5.07 17.63
CA THR A 156 10.67 5.87 16.42
C THR A 156 9.52 6.82 16.12
N GLU A 157 9.83 8.08 15.81
CA GLU A 157 8.87 9.10 15.38
C GLU A 157 8.26 8.84 13.99
N ARG A 158 8.74 7.82 13.27
CA ARG A 158 8.33 7.50 11.89
C ARG A 158 7.21 6.48 11.82
N ILE A 159 7.00 5.71 12.87
CA ILE A 159 5.98 4.69 12.92
C ILE A 159 4.70 5.34 13.39
N GLU A 160 3.67 5.26 12.58
CA GLU A 160 2.32 5.66 12.97
C GLU A 160 1.88 4.86 14.19
N ASN A 161 1.02 5.44 14.99
CA ASN A 161 0.53 4.72 16.16
C ASN A 161 -0.34 3.53 15.78
N PHE A 162 -0.43 2.56 16.67
CA PHE A 162 -1.18 1.32 16.49
C PHE A 162 -2.62 1.53 16.00
N SER A 163 -3.30 2.58 16.47
CA SER A 163 -4.70 2.85 16.10
C SER A 163 -4.85 3.26 14.63
N VAL A 164 -3.85 3.92 14.03
CA VAL A 164 -3.88 4.28 12.60
C VAL A 164 -3.83 3.04 11.75
N TYR A 165 -2.95 2.08 12.07
CA TYR A 165 -2.89 0.80 11.33
C TYR A 165 -4.12 -0.07 11.55
N MET A 166 -4.69 -0.09 12.75
CA MET A 166 -5.98 -0.75 13.00
C MET A 166 -7.07 -0.18 12.08
N THR A 167 -7.11 1.16 11.96
CA THR A 167 -8.06 1.83 11.07
C THR A 167 -7.79 1.49 9.61
N MET A 168 -6.53 1.41 9.19
CA MET A 168 -6.13 1.01 7.84
C MET A 168 -6.69 -0.37 7.45
N PHE A 169 -6.49 -1.38 8.29
CA PHE A 169 -7.02 -2.72 8.02
C PHE A 169 -8.55 -2.76 8.04
N ASN A 170 -9.18 -2.03 8.96
CA ASN A 170 -10.64 -1.96 9.06
C ASN A 170 -11.24 -1.26 7.82
N LEU A 171 -10.68 -0.14 7.36
CA LEU A 171 -11.12 0.54 6.15
C LEU A 171 -10.87 -0.32 4.89
N GLY A 172 -9.85 -1.16 4.90
CA GLY A 172 -9.61 -2.19 3.88
C GLY A 172 -10.67 -3.30 3.85
N GLY A 173 -11.57 -3.35 4.83
CA GLY A 173 -12.64 -4.35 4.92
C GLY A 173 -12.28 -5.59 5.75
N MET A 174 -11.16 -5.56 6.49
CA MET A 174 -10.82 -6.63 7.44
C MET A 174 -11.59 -6.42 8.73
N LYS A 175 -12.41 -7.40 9.12
CA LYS A 175 -13.09 -7.37 10.42
C LYS A 175 -12.07 -7.70 11.52
N THR A 176 -11.84 -6.75 12.41
CA THR A 176 -11.17 -7.01 13.68
C THR A 176 -12.22 -7.58 14.63
N GLU A 177 -12.16 -8.90 14.86
CA GLU A 177 -12.91 -9.52 15.95
C GLU A 177 -12.26 -9.25 17.29
#